data_bfa8477432c669e7feba1f5f615cd935
#
_entry.id   bfa8477432c669e7feba1f5f615cd935
#
_cell.length_a   1.000
_cell.length_b   1.000
_cell.length_c   1.000
_cell.angle_alpha   90.00
_cell.angle_beta   90.00
_cell.angle_gamma   90.00
#
_symmetry.space_group_name_H-M   'P 1'
#
loop_
_entity.id
_entity.type
_entity.pdbx_description
1 polymer ?
#
loop_
_entity_poly.entity_id
_entity_poly.type
_entity_poly.pdbx_seq_one_letter_code
_entity_poly.pdbx_strand_id
1 'polypeptide(L)'
;MMKTLLRLLLFIAYGLPLLAHAGPANEFAAASRSQQAVLLQQWAADPQPERLPLLETLKQENVVTDDAKHAFAQNGTVLTPLEGDAKPQGDTKKVWLNNRLRILIANALSAHRLVSPDSTVRLQAAKSLQREAQADQLPLLTHRFEVEKDSAVHDALAIALANLQLADTHPQVRLKAVELLGTSGDPDTQGRLQSLIDPKTEPDATVRAAAVVSLKAVQHRLLMGDLLGQAFTGLSLGSILLLAALGLAITYGLLGVINMAHGEMLMLGAYSTYMVQSLFQHYAPGLLAIYPLVALPVAFFITAGIGMALERTVIRHLYGRPLETLLATWGISLILIQGVRVLFGAQNLEVANPGWLSGGIQLLPNLVLPYNRIAVIIFVLLVLALTWLLLNKTRLGMNVRAVTQNRAMAACCGVPTGRVDMLAFGLGSGIAGLGGVALSQLSNVGPELGQGYIIDSFLVVVLGGVGQLAGTVVAAFGLGIVNKILEPEIGAVLGKILILALIILFIQKRPQGLFAFKGRVID
;
A
#
# COMPACT_ATOMS: atom_id res chain seq x y z
N MET A 1 -55.68 59.87 -20.94
CA MET A 1 -55.05 58.64 -21.45
C MET A 1 -53.64 58.35 -20.90
N MET A 2 -52.80 59.38 -20.75
CA MET A 2 -51.39 59.20 -20.29
C MET A 2 -51.23 58.76 -18.82
N LYS A 3 -52.14 59.15 -17.91
CA LYS A 3 -52.12 58.74 -16.48
C LYS A 3 -52.62 57.32 -16.24
N THR A 4 -53.44 56.77 -17.13
CA THR A 4 -53.89 55.36 -17.07
C THR A 4 -52.83 54.39 -17.61
N LEU A 5 -52.08 54.76 -18.63
CA LEU A 5 -50.97 54.01 -19.16
C LEU A 5 -49.79 53.91 -18.18
N LEU A 6 -49.53 54.99 -17.42
CA LEU A 6 -48.46 55.03 -16.41
C LEU A 6 -48.80 54.14 -15.18
N ARG A 7 -50.11 54.05 -14.81
CA ARG A 7 -50.57 53.15 -13.75
C ARG A 7 -50.54 51.67 -14.18
N LEU A 8 -50.79 51.38 -15.45
CA LEU A 8 -50.70 50.04 -15.99
C LEU A 8 -49.23 49.55 -16.09
N LEU A 9 -48.30 50.46 -16.46
CA LEU A 9 -46.86 50.18 -16.45
C LEU A 9 -46.29 49.98 -15.03
N LEU A 10 -46.79 50.74 -14.05
CA LEU A 10 -46.42 50.56 -12.63
C LEU A 10 -46.99 49.26 -12.04
N PHE A 11 -48.17 48.80 -12.51
CA PHE A 11 -48.74 47.51 -12.06
C PHE A 11 -48.06 46.30 -12.69
N ILE A 12 -47.51 46.45 -13.92
CA ILE A 12 -46.67 45.41 -14.57
C ILE A 12 -45.28 45.36 -13.94
N ALA A 13 -44.72 46.46 -13.44
CA ALA A 13 -43.44 46.49 -12.72
C ALA A 13 -43.51 45.93 -11.30
N TYR A 14 -44.71 45.93 -10.66
CA TYR A 14 -44.91 45.31 -9.32
C TYR A 14 -45.44 43.88 -9.35
N GLY A 15 -45.76 43.35 -10.52
CA GLY A 15 -46.34 42.03 -10.69
C GLY A 15 -45.37 40.95 -11.23
N LEU A 16 -44.11 41.28 -11.47
CA LEU A 16 -43.07 40.25 -11.64
C LEU A 16 -42.72 39.72 -10.26
N PRO A 17 -43.04 38.46 -9.94
CA PRO A 17 -42.42 37.86 -8.79
C PRO A 17 -40.91 37.97 -9.05
N LEU A 18 -40.19 38.59 -8.11
CA LEU A 18 -38.77 38.31 -7.93
C LEU A 18 -38.69 36.78 -7.80
N LEU A 19 -38.45 36.09 -8.92
CA LEU A 19 -37.88 34.78 -8.91
C LEU A 19 -36.57 34.97 -8.14
N ALA A 20 -36.63 34.84 -6.83
CA ALA A 20 -35.46 34.54 -6.03
C ALA A 20 -34.83 33.36 -6.76
N HIS A 21 -33.72 33.58 -7.44
CA HIS A 21 -32.95 32.51 -8.02
C HIS A 21 -32.59 31.64 -6.82
N ALA A 22 -33.31 30.52 -6.66
CA ALA A 22 -32.86 29.50 -5.74
C ALA A 22 -31.46 29.17 -6.20
N GLY A 23 -30.47 29.34 -5.34
CA GLY A 23 -29.10 29.03 -5.72
C GLY A 23 -28.95 27.54 -6.05
N PRO A 24 -27.84 27.12 -6.63
CA PRO A 24 -27.66 25.78 -7.18
C PRO A 24 -27.90 24.64 -6.16
N ALA A 25 -27.67 24.88 -4.87
CA ALA A 25 -27.89 23.87 -3.84
C ALA A 25 -29.38 23.62 -3.57
N ASN A 26 -30.17 24.70 -3.50
CA ASN A 26 -31.62 24.61 -3.29
C ASN A 26 -32.33 24.12 -4.55
N GLU A 27 -31.84 24.49 -5.74
CA GLU A 27 -32.33 23.96 -7.03
C GLU A 27 -32.14 22.44 -7.09
N PHE A 28 -30.95 21.95 -6.73
CA PHE A 28 -30.66 20.52 -6.68
C PHE A 28 -31.51 19.78 -5.64
N ALA A 29 -31.72 20.37 -4.47
CA ALA A 29 -32.52 19.80 -3.40
C ALA A 29 -34.01 19.69 -3.77
N ALA A 30 -34.53 20.66 -4.54
CA ALA A 30 -35.92 20.70 -5.00
C ALA A 30 -36.20 19.76 -6.18
N ALA A 31 -35.16 19.40 -6.96
CA ALA A 31 -35.26 18.63 -8.19
C ALA A 31 -35.58 17.15 -7.96
N SER A 32 -36.36 16.57 -8.88
CA SER A 32 -36.54 15.12 -8.95
C SER A 32 -35.23 14.40 -9.35
N ARG A 33 -35.08 13.11 -9.07
CA ARG A 33 -33.86 12.35 -9.39
C ARG A 33 -33.44 12.43 -10.86
N SER A 34 -34.39 12.45 -11.78
CA SER A 34 -34.10 12.62 -13.21
C SER A 34 -33.58 14.02 -13.51
N GLN A 35 -34.16 15.05 -12.90
CA GLN A 35 -33.72 16.43 -13.03
C GLN A 35 -32.36 16.66 -12.37
N GLN A 36 -32.08 16.06 -11.21
CA GLN A 36 -30.75 16.08 -10.56
C GLN A 36 -29.66 15.53 -11.49
N ALA A 37 -29.93 14.46 -12.23
CA ALA A 37 -28.99 13.92 -13.20
C ALA A 37 -28.72 14.91 -14.35
N VAL A 38 -29.76 15.57 -14.87
CA VAL A 38 -29.62 16.58 -15.93
C VAL A 38 -28.85 17.81 -15.43
N LEU A 39 -29.14 18.31 -14.22
CA LEU A 39 -28.42 19.41 -13.60
C LEU A 39 -26.93 19.10 -13.45
N LEU A 40 -26.59 17.90 -12.96
CA LEU A 40 -25.19 17.49 -12.81
C LEU A 40 -24.45 17.41 -14.16
N GLN A 41 -25.12 16.94 -15.22
CA GLN A 41 -24.54 16.94 -16.57
C GLN A 41 -24.31 18.38 -17.09
N GLN A 42 -25.29 19.26 -16.91
CA GLN A 42 -25.14 20.68 -17.27
C GLN A 42 -24.00 21.36 -16.49
N TRP A 43 -23.90 21.09 -15.19
CA TRP A 43 -22.83 21.63 -14.36
C TRP A 43 -21.46 21.06 -14.72
N ALA A 44 -21.39 19.84 -15.18
CA ALA A 44 -20.15 19.24 -15.68
C ALA A 44 -19.69 19.88 -17.00
N ALA A 45 -20.62 20.33 -17.85
CA ALA A 45 -20.30 21.04 -19.10
C ALA A 45 -19.91 22.51 -18.89
N ASP A 46 -20.50 23.19 -17.88
CA ASP A 46 -20.24 24.59 -17.54
C ASP A 46 -19.89 24.74 -16.05
N PRO A 47 -18.60 24.52 -15.67
CA PRO A 47 -18.17 24.59 -14.29
C PRO A 47 -18.13 26.01 -13.74
N GLN A 48 -18.81 26.25 -12.61
CA GLN A 48 -18.84 27.53 -11.90
C GLN A 48 -18.34 27.35 -10.46
N PRO A 49 -17.46 28.24 -9.95
CA PRO A 49 -16.85 28.12 -8.62
C PRO A 49 -17.86 27.99 -7.47
N GLU A 50 -19.03 28.62 -7.61
CA GLU A 50 -20.08 28.64 -6.60
C GLU A 50 -20.69 27.26 -6.30
N ARG A 51 -20.61 26.33 -7.25
CA ARG A 51 -21.14 24.96 -7.12
C ARG A 51 -20.18 23.98 -6.45
N LEU A 52 -18.92 24.36 -6.28
CA LEU A 52 -17.88 23.48 -5.76
C LEU A 52 -18.17 22.98 -4.32
N PRO A 53 -18.59 23.84 -3.36
CA PRO A 53 -18.89 23.40 -1.99
C PRO A 53 -20.05 22.39 -1.94
N LEU A 54 -21.08 22.59 -2.76
CA LEU A 54 -22.20 21.65 -2.88
C LEU A 54 -21.74 20.29 -3.42
N LEU A 55 -20.95 20.27 -4.49
CA LEU A 55 -20.46 19.04 -5.12
C LEU A 55 -19.53 18.26 -4.18
N GLU A 56 -18.72 18.95 -3.39
CA GLU A 56 -17.88 18.32 -2.37
C GLU A 56 -18.70 17.70 -1.24
N THR A 57 -19.74 18.40 -0.77
CA THR A 57 -20.64 17.89 0.27
C THR A 57 -21.49 16.72 -0.26
N LEU A 58 -21.94 16.77 -1.52
CA LEU A 58 -22.63 15.67 -2.17
C LEU A 58 -21.74 14.42 -2.29
N LYS A 59 -20.46 14.61 -2.65
CA LYS A 59 -19.50 13.50 -2.72
C LYS A 59 -19.28 12.81 -1.37
N GLN A 60 -19.34 13.58 -0.27
CA GLN A 60 -19.26 13.06 1.10
C GLN A 60 -20.57 12.46 1.60
N GLU A 61 -21.64 12.54 0.81
CA GLU A 61 -23.01 12.10 1.17
C GLU A 61 -23.57 12.81 2.42
N ASN A 62 -23.12 14.03 2.67
CA ASN A 62 -23.48 14.82 3.86
C ASN A 62 -24.53 15.91 3.57
N VAL A 63 -25.25 15.83 2.45
CA VAL A 63 -26.33 16.78 2.12
C VAL A 63 -27.66 16.27 2.66
N VAL A 64 -28.34 17.13 3.42
CA VAL A 64 -29.70 16.93 3.91
C VAL A 64 -30.61 18.06 3.42
N THR A 65 -31.89 17.78 3.24
CA THR A 65 -32.92 18.75 2.85
C THR A 65 -33.99 18.86 3.93
N ASP A 66 -34.48 20.07 4.14
CA ASP A 66 -35.62 20.33 5.01
C ASP A 66 -36.97 20.21 4.25
N ASP A 67 -38.10 20.38 4.95
CA ASP A 67 -39.43 20.33 4.33
C ASP A 67 -39.69 21.51 3.36
N ALA A 68 -38.91 22.63 3.48
CA ALA A 68 -38.94 23.76 2.56
C ALA A 68 -38.00 23.56 1.36
N LYS A 69 -37.31 22.41 1.24
CA LYS A 69 -36.35 22.05 0.18
C LYS A 69 -35.08 22.91 0.15
N HIS A 70 -34.67 23.45 1.29
CA HIS A 70 -33.32 24.03 1.41
C HIS A 70 -32.27 22.93 1.65
N ALA A 71 -31.08 23.14 1.10
CA ALA A 71 -29.96 22.21 1.24
C ALA A 71 -29.02 22.61 2.37
N PHE A 72 -28.67 21.66 3.24
CA PHE A 72 -27.76 21.83 4.36
C PHE A 72 -26.64 20.79 4.30
N ALA A 73 -25.45 21.18 4.73
CA ALA A 73 -24.36 20.25 5.01
C ALA A 73 -24.49 19.74 6.45
N GLN A 74 -24.51 18.43 6.63
CA GLN A 74 -24.57 17.79 7.94
C GLN A 74 -23.17 17.32 8.38
N ASN A 75 -22.64 17.97 9.45
CA ASN A 75 -21.40 17.56 10.10
C ASN A 75 -21.72 17.11 11.52
N GLY A 76 -21.94 15.82 11.70
CA GLY A 76 -22.44 15.27 12.97
C GLY A 76 -23.84 15.77 13.29
N THR A 77 -24.00 16.54 14.36
CA THR A 77 -25.27 17.17 14.78
C THR A 77 -25.45 18.60 14.27
N VAL A 78 -24.43 19.19 13.64
CA VAL A 78 -24.46 20.58 13.16
C VAL A 78 -24.93 20.63 11.70
N LEU A 79 -25.95 21.43 11.43
CA LEU A 79 -26.47 21.71 10.10
C LEU A 79 -26.01 23.12 9.69
N THR A 80 -25.24 23.18 8.58
CA THR A 80 -24.80 24.44 8.00
C THR A 80 -25.51 24.64 6.65
N PRO A 81 -26.15 25.79 6.39
CA PRO A 81 -26.79 26.06 5.12
C PRO A 81 -25.71 26.08 4.01
N LEU A 82 -26.00 25.43 2.87
CA LEU A 82 -25.13 25.47 1.70
C LEU A 82 -25.30 26.76 0.89
N GLU A 83 -26.42 27.46 1.11
CA GLU A 83 -26.73 28.74 0.49
C GLU A 83 -27.50 29.63 1.44
N GLY A 84 -27.12 30.94 1.48
CA GLY A 84 -27.76 31.92 2.32
C GLY A 84 -27.69 31.62 3.83
N ASP A 85 -28.55 32.27 4.62
CA ASP A 85 -28.63 32.14 6.07
C ASP A 85 -29.91 31.39 6.50
N ALA A 86 -30.38 30.45 5.69
CA ALA A 86 -31.61 29.68 6.00
C ALA A 86 -31.43 28.83 7.25
N LYS A 87 -32.43 28.90 8.15
CA LYS A 87 -32.50 27.98 9.29
C LYS A 87 -33.35 26.76 8.91
N PRO A 88 -32.99 25.54 9.32
CA PRO A 88 -33.74 24.34 8.97
C PRO A 88 -35.18 24.44 9.49
N GLN A 89 -36.14 24.15 8.61
CA GLN A 89 -37.56 24.14 8.92
C GLN A 89 -38.11 22.72 8.82
N GLY A 90 -38.58 22.17 9.95
CA GLY A 90 -39.14 20.82 10.02
C GLY A 90 -38.11 19.70 10.07
N ASP A 91 -38.52 18.50 9.64
CA ASP A 91 -37.66 17.32 9.66
C ASP A 91 -36.67 17.34 8.49
N THR A 92 -35.41 17.03 8.78
CA THR A 92 -34.37 16.95 7.76
C THR A 92 -34.26 15.55 7.20
N LYS A 93 -34.22 15.41 5.87
CA LYS A 93 -34.08 14.14 5.15
C LYS A 93 -32.78 14.11 4.38
N LYS A 94 -32.02 13.03 4.51
CA LYS A 94 -30.79 12.82 3.74
C LYS A 94 -31.11 12.70 2.25
N VAL A 95 -30.33 13.37 1.40
CA VAL A 95 -30.40 13.22 -0.06
C VAL A 95 -29.86 11.83 -0.41
N TRP A 96 -30.72 10.98 -0.94
CA TRP A 96 -30.33 9.62 -1.29
C TRP A 96 -29.74 9.56 -2.70
N LEU A 97 -28.45 9.15 -2.80
CA LEU A 97 -27.70 9.07 -4.03
C LEU A 97 -27.63 7.63 -4.55
N ASN A 98 -28.10 7.40 -5.77
CA ASN A 98 -27.89 6.13 -6.46
C ASN A 98 -26.50 6.13 -7.16
N ASN A 99 -26.06 4.95 -7.63
CA ASN A 99 -24.74 4.82 -8.29
C ASN A 99 -24.58 5.75 -9.49
N ARG A 100 -25.66 5.99 -10.26
CA ARG A 100 -25.63 6.91 -11.41
C ARG A 100 -25.36 8.36 -10.97
N LEU A 101 -26.04 8.84 -9.94
CA LEU A 101 -25.83 10.19 -9.41
C LEU A 101 -24.43 10.35 -8.81
N ARG A 102 -23.91 9.32 -8.14
CA ARG A 102 -22.52 9.35 -7.61
C ARG A 102 -21.50 9.52 -8.72
N ILE A 103 -21.65 8.82 -9.84
CA ILE A 103 -20.78 8.97 -11.01
C ILE A 103 -20.90 10.38 -11.60
N LEU A 104 -22.11 10.91 -11.75
CA LEU A 104 -22.34 12.26 -12.28
C LEU A 104 -21.79 13.33 -11.34
N ILE A 105 -21.91 13.15 -10.02
CA ILE A 105 -21.31 14.08 -9.03
C ILE A 105 -19.78 14.07 -9.12
N ALA A 106 -19.16 12.88 -9.19
CA ALA A 106 -17.72 12.77 -9.35
C ALA A 106 -17.23 13.46 -10.62
N ASN A 107 -17.97 13.30 -11.71
CA ASN A 107 -17.70 13.87 -13.01
C ASN A 107 -17.84 15.40 -13.00
N ALA A 108 -18.94 15.94 -12.45
CA ALA A 108 -19.16 17.37 -12.29
C ALA A 108 -18.08 18.00 -11.37
N LEU A 109 -17.73 17.33 -10.29
CA LEU A 109 -16.67 17.79 -9.38
C LEU A 109 -15.31 17.84 -10.08
N SER A 110 -14.97 16.84 -10.88
CA SER A 110 -13.73 16.81 -11.66
C SER A 110 -13.70 17.94 -12.68
N ALA A 111 -14.81 18.22 -13.37
CA ALA A 111 -14.94 19.35 -14.30
C ALA A 111 -14.70 20.70 -13.59
N HIS A 112 -15.29 20.91 -12.41
CA HIS A 112 -15.10 22.14 -11.63
C HIS A 112 -13.65 22.29 -11.12
N ARG A 113 -13.00 21.19 -10.75
CA ARG A 113 -11.60 21.20 -10.32
C ARG A 113 -10.62 21.49 -11.45
N LEU A 114 -10.98 21.27 -12.72
CA LEU A 114 -10.17 21.64 -13.89
C LEU A 114 -9.98 23.15 -14.03
N VAL A 115 -10.85 23.97 -13.46
CA VAL A 115 -10.75 25.44 -13.48
C VAL A 115 -10.03 26.00 -12.26
N SER A 116 -9.52 25.16 -11.37
CA SER A 116 -8.76 25.58 -10.18
C SER A 116 -7.49 26.34 -10.56
N PRO A 117 -7.09 27.37 -9.78
CA PRO A 117 -5.80 28.03 -9.95
C PRO A 117 -4.61 27.12 -9.67
N ASP A 118 -4.78 26.08 -8.82
CA ASP A 118 -3.75 25.13 -8.44
C ASP A 118 -3.58 24.04 -9.52
N SER A 119 -2.37 23.91 -10.08
CA SER A 119 -2.04 22.91 -11.10
C SER A 119 -2.14 21.47 -10.56
N THR A 120 -1.88 21.25 -9.27
CA THR A 120 -1.98 19.91 -8.68
C THR A 120 -3.42 19.43 -8.63
N VAL A 121 -4.35 20.32 -8.32
CA VAL A 121 -5.80 20.05 -8.33
C VAL A 121 -6.28 19.81 -9.75
N ARG A 122 -5.83 20.64 -10.72
CA ARG A 122 -6.16 20.43 -12.15
C ARG A 122 -5.63 19.11 -12.69
N LEU A 123 -4.40 18.71 -12.31
CA LEU A 123 -3.82 17.43 -12.71
C LEU A 123 -4.62 16.24 -12.20
N GLN A 124 -5.03 16.27 -10.94
CA GLN A 124 -5.87 15.22 -10.37
C GLN A 124 -7.23 15.14 -11.08
N ALA A 125 -7.82 16.28 -11.37
CA ALA A 125 -9.08 16.37 -12.10
C ALA A 125 -8.96 15.83 -13.53
N ALA A 126 -7.91 16.21 -14.26
CA ALA A 126 -7.64 15.71 -15.61
C ALA A 126 -7.44 14.18 -15.62
N LYS A 127 -6.71 13.63 -14.63
CA LYS A 127 -6.54 12.16 -14.47
C LYS A 127 -7.86 11.45 -14.18
N SER A 128 -8.76 12.02 -13.37
CA SER A 128 -10.08 11.44 -13.13
C SER A 128 -10.91 11.41 -14.43
N LEU A 129 -10.87 12.49 -15.21
CA LEU A 129 -11.60 12.61 -16.47
C LEU A 129 -11.06 11.70 -17.59
N GLN A 130 -9.82 11.20 -17.50
CA GLN A 130 -9.34 10.17 -18.43
C GLN A 130 -10.22 8.91 -18.41
N ARG A 131 -10.82 8.58 -17.26
CA ARG A 131 -11.66 7.39 -17.07
C ARG A 131 -13.15 7.68 -17.15
N GLU A 132 -13.58 8.82 -16.65
CA GLU A 132 -14.97 9.14 -16.33
C GLU A 132 -15.60 10.18 -17.24
N ALA A 133 -14.83 10.85 -18.15
CA ALA A 133 -15.34 11.88 -19.02
C ALA A 133 -16.45 11.36 -19.95
N GLN A 134 -17.47 12.19 -20.13
CA GLN A 134 -18.61 11.91 -21.03
C GLN A 134 -18.54 12.81 -22.28
N ALA A 135 -19.26 12.40 -23.32
CA ALA A 135 -19.22 13.08 -24.62
C ALA A 135 -19.68 14.57 -24.56
N ASP A 136 -20.55 14.91 -23.64
CA ASP A 136 -21.03 16.28 -23.37
C ASP A 136 -19.94 17.22 -22.84
N GLN A 137 -18.86 16.67 -22.27
CA GLN A 137 -17.71 17.42 -21.77
C GLN A 137 -16.63 17.69 -22.84
N LEU A 138 -16.76 17.14 -24.04
CA LEU A 138 -15.77 17.33 -25.12
C LEU A 138 -15.45 18.79 -25.38
N PRO A 139 -16.41 19.75 -25.46
CA PRO A 139 -16.11 21.17 -25.66
C PRO A 139 -15.30 21.79 -24.51
N LEU A 140 -15.64 21.44 -23.25
CA LEU A 140 -14.93 21.91 -22.08
C LEU A 140 -13.47 21.42 -22.08
N LEU A 141 -13.28 20.13 -22.32
CA LEU A 141 -11.94 19.52 -22.34
C LEU A 141 -11.08 20.09 -23.47
N THR A 142 -11.66 20.30 -24.66
CA THR A 142 -10.97 20.92 -25.79
C THR A 142 -10.52 22.33 -25.45
N HIS A 143 -11.41 23.16 -24.91
CA HIS A 143 -11.08 24.51 -24.52
C HIS A 143 -10.00 24.55 -23.42
N ARG A 144 -10.12 23.65 -22.41
CA ARG A 144 -9.10 23.59 -21.34
C ARG A 144 -7.76 23.10 -21.84
N PHE A 145 -7.73 22.17 -22.78
CA PHE A 145 -6.50 21.70 -23.42
C PHE A 145 -5.76 22.85 -24.16
N GLU A 146 -6.50 23.71 -24.88
CA GLU A 146 -5.90 24.83 -25.61
C GLU A 146 -5.33 25.92 -24.69
N VAL A 147 -5.91 26.14 -23.51
CA VAL A 147 -5.54 27.20 -22.56
C VAL A 147 -4.54 26.74 -21.49
N GLU A 148 -4.38 25.42 -21.29
CA GLU A 148 -3.54 24.89 -20.24
C GLU A 148 -2.06 25.15 -20.48
N LYS A 149 -1.37 25.67 -19.46
CA LYS A 149 0.07 26.01 -19.51
C LYS A 149 0.96 25.00 -18.82
N ASP A 150 0.40 24.21 -17.89
CA ASP A 150 1.15 23.18 -17.18
C ASP A 150 1.26 21.93 -18.06
N SER A 151 2.49 21.50 -18.35
CA SER A 151 2.77 20.36 -19.24
C SER A 151 2.14 19.06 -18.75
N ALA A 152 2.15 18.81 -17.44
CA ALA A 152 1.62 17.56 -16.90
C ALA A 152 0.08 17.52 -16.98
N VAL A 153 -0.57 18.67 -16.76
CA VAL A 153 -2.02 18.80 -16.92
C VAL A 153 -2.43 18.71 -18.38
N HIS A 154 -1.65 19.36 -19.27
CA HIS A 154 -1.86 19.32 -20.71
C HIS A 154 -1.79 17.89 -21.26
N ASP A 155 -0.77 17.12 -20.87
CA ASP A 155 -0.63 15.71 -21.28
C ASP A 155 -1.78 14.85 -20.76
N ALA A 156 -2.23 15.10 -19.52
CA ALA A 156 -3.37 14.38 -18.95
C ALA A 156 -4.69 14.70 -19.66
N LEU A 157 -4.90 15.97 -20.05
CA LEU A 157 -6.07 16.39 -20.85
C LEU A 157 -6.03 15.83 -22.26
N ALA A 158 -4.85 15.74 -22.88
CA ALA A 158 -4.68 15.13 -24.19
C ALA A 158 -5.18 13.68 -24.21
N ILE A 159 -4.84 12.91 -23.20
CA ILE A 159 -5.30 11.52 -23.07
C ILE A 159 -6.82 11.46 -22.81
N ALA A 160 -7.37 12.37 -21.99
CA ALA A 160 -8.81 12.43 -21.75
C ALA A 160 -9.59 12.75 -23.03
N LEU A 161 -9.11 13.71 -23.83
CA LEU A 161 -9.66 14.02 -25.14
C LEU A 161 -9.57 12.85 -26.12
N ALA A 162 -8.42 12.21 -26.21
CA ALA A 162 -8.23 11.06 -27.06
C ALA A 162 -9.21 9.94 -26.75
N ASN A 163 -9.45 9.66 -25.47
CA ASN A 163 -10.44 8.67 -25.05
C ASN A 163 -11.87 8.98 -25.55
N LEU A 164 -12.27 10.25 -25.56
CA LEU A 164 -13.58 10.66 -26.11
C LEU A 164 -13.60 10.62 -27.64
N GLN A 165 -12.50 10.99 -28.30
CA GLN A 165 -12.36 11.03 -29.73
C GLN A 165 -12.31 9.64 -30.39
N LEU A 166 -12.10 8.56 -29.63
CA LEU A 166 -12.23 7.19 -30.14
C LEU A 166 -13.61 6.87 -30.68
N ALA A 167 -14.66 7.56 -30.22
CA ALA A 167 -16.03 7.41 -30.69
C ALA A 167 -16.40 8.36 -31.85
N ASP A 168 -15.46 9.14 -32.37
CA ASP A 168 -15.72 10.06 -33.47
C ASP A 168 -16.07 9.32 -34.77
N THR A 169 -16.91 9.94 -35.59
CA THR A 169 -17.34 9.39 -36.89
C THR A 169 -16.21 9.37 -37.93
N HIS A 170 -15.26 10.30 -37.84
CA HIS A 170 -14.18 10.49 -38.80
C HIS A 170 -12.97 9.60 -38.46
N PRO A 171 -12.54 8.69 -39.37
CA PRO A 171 -11.42 7.80 -39.11
C PRO A 171 -10.10 8.51 -38.78
N GLN A 172 -9.87 9.69 -39.37
CA GLN A 172 -8.64 10.46 -39.12
C GLN A 172 -8.57 11.01 -37.70
N VAL A 173 -9.70 11.36 -37.10
CA VAL A 173 -9.77 11.80 -35.68
C VAL A 173 -9.47 10.61 -34.78
N ARG A 174 -10.11 9.48 -35.04
CA ARG A 174 -9.84 8.23 -34.29
C ARG A 174 -8.38 7.78 -34.42
N LEU A 175 -7.78 7.91 -35.62
CA LEU A 175 -6.38 7.58 -35.83
C LEU A 175 -5.46 8.41 -34.91
N LYS A 176 -5.63 9.74 -34.91
CA LYS A 176 -4.84 10.62 -34.03
C LYS A 176 -5.05 10.30 -32.55
N ALA A 177 -6.29 10.00 -32.16
CA ALA A 177 -6.62 9.60 -30.79
C ALA A 177 -5.89 8.30 -30.40
N VAL A 178 -5.87 7.29 -31.27
CA VAL A 178 -5.17 6.03 -31.05
C VAL A 178 -3.65 6.24 -30.93
N GLU A 179 -3.05 7.06 -31.81
CA GLU A 179 -1.61 7.38 -31.75
C GLU A 179 -1.27 8.10 -30.43
N LEU A 180 -2.09 9.06 -30.00
CA LEU A 180 -1.90 9.75 -28.74
C LEU A 180 -2.06 8.83 -27.52
N LEU A 181 -3.04 7.94 -27.55
CA LEU A 181 -3.22 6.93 -26.51
C LEU A 181 -2.02 5.97 -26.40
N GLY A 182 -1.25 5.77 -27.47
CA GLY A 182 0.02 5.04 -27.43
C GLY A 182 1.08 5.66 -26.51
N THR A 183 0.93 6.92 -26.12
CA THR A 183 1.78 7.60 -25.12
C THR A 183 1.30 7.42 -23.69
N SER A 184 0.09 6.89 -23.46
CA SER A 184 -0.50 6.67 -22.15
C SER A 184 0.26 5.62 -21.35
N GLY A 185 0.34 5.83 -20.03
CA GLY A 185 0.80 4.83 -19.05
C GLY A 185 -0.35 4.26 -18.20
N ASP A 186 -1.61 4.57 -18.54
CA ASP A 186 -2.77 4.05 -17.81
C ASP A 186 -3.12 2.63 -18.26
N PRO A 187 -3.24 1.66 -17.34
CA PRO A 187 -3.65 0.28 -17.65
C PRO A 187 -4.98 0.18 -18.40
N ASP A 188 -5.94 1.07 -18.11
CA ASP A 188 -7.26 1.06 -18.77
C ASP A 188 -7.16 1.35 -20.27
N THR A 189 -6.13 2.08 -20.70
CA THR A 189 -5.85 2.34 -22.13
C THR A 189 -5.55 1.06 -22.89
N GLN A 190 -4.91 0.07 -22.26
CA GLN A 190 -4.62 -1.22 -22.88
C GLN A 190 -5.91 -1.93 -23.32
N GLY A 191 -6.90 -1.99 -22.43
CA GLY A 191 -8.20 -2.63 -22.74
C GLY A 191 -8.95 -1.93 -23.88
N ARG A 192 -8.90 -0.59 -23.93
CA ARG A 192 -9.52 0.22 -24.99
C ARG A 192 -8.84 0.00 -26.35
N LEU A 193 -7.51 0.05 -26.39
CA LEU A 193 -6.76 -0.22 -27.63
C LEU A 193 -6.93 -1.66 -28.11
N GLN A 194 -7.01 -2.62 -27.18
CA GLN A 194 -7.26 -4.03 -27.51
C GLN A 194 -8.62 -4.22 -28.20
N SER A 195 -9.66 -3.52 -27.74
CA SER A 195 -10.99 -3.61 -28.35
C SER A 195 -11.06 -3.03 -29.76
N LEU A 196 -10.20 -2.05 -30.09
CA LEU A 196 -10.14 -1.43 -31.42
C LEU A 196 -9.42 -2.29 -32.48
N ILE A 197 -8.81 -3.40 -32.09
CA ILE A 197 -8.16 -4.34 -33.03
C ILE A 197 -9.22 -5.21 -33.74
N ASP A 198 -10.38 -5.43 -33.11
CA ASP A 198 -11.47 -6.22 -33.68
C ASP A 198 -12.13 -5.45 -34.85
N PRO A 199 -12.21 -6.06 -36.06
CA PRO A 199 -12.92 -5.46 -37.20
C PRO A 199 -14.39 -5.12 -36.95
N LYS A 200 -15.02 -5.74 -35.96
CA LYS A 200 -16.41 -5.44 -35.57
C LYS A 200 -16.53 -4.12 -34.81
N THR A 201 -15.50 -3.75 -34.07
CA THR A 201 -15.46 -2.51 -33.27
C THR A 201 -14.94 -1.34 -34.08
N GLU A 202 -13.87 -1.54 -34.86
CA GLU A 202 -13.25 -0.52 -35.70
C GLU A 202 -13.23 -0.99 -37.17
N PRO A 203 -14.05 -0.38 -38.03
CA PRO A 203 -14.11 -0.79 -39.44
C PRO A 203 -12.89 -0.36 -40.27
N ASP A 204 -12.19 0.72 -39.86
CA ASP A 204 -11.06 1.27 -40.61
C ASP A 204 -9.76 0.48 -40.36
N ALA A 205 -9.12 0.00 -41.43
CA ALA A 205 -7.91 -0.82 -41.36
C ALA A 205 -6.68 -0.02 -40.86
N THR A 206 -6.63 1.29 -41.15
CA THR A 206 -5.50 2.15 -40.75
C THR A 206 -5.53 2.42 -39.25
N VAL A 207 -6.74 2.65 -38.71
CA VAL A 207 -6.96 2.84 -37.27
C VAL A 207 -6.64 1.54 -36.50
N ARG A 208 -7.06 0.37 -37.03
CA ARG A 208 -6.69 -0.92 -36.42
C ARG A 208 -5.18 -1.16 -36.39
N ALA A 209 -4.50 -0.85 -37.50
CA ALA A 209 -3.04 -0.99 -37.58
C ALA A 209 -2.33 -0.07 -36.56
N ALA A 210 -2.78 1.18 -36.43
CA ALA A 210 -2.27 2.11 -35.43
C ALA A 210 -2.57 1.63 -34.00
N ALA A 211 -3.75 1.04 -33.75
CA ALA A 211 -4.10 0.46 -32.45
C ALA A 211 -3.15 -0.67 -32.03
N VAL A 212 -2.72 -1.52 -32.97
CA VAL A 212 -1.71 -2.58 -32.70
C VAL A 212 -0.37 -1.97 -32.29
N VAL A 213 0.08 -0.91 -32.98
CA VAL A 213 1.35 -0.25 -32.66
C VAL A 213 1.27 0.45 -31.30
N SER A 214 0.22 1.21 -31.08
CA SER A 214 -0.04 1.92 -29.82
C SER A 214 -0.19 0.95 -28.65
N LEU A 215 -0.89 -0.18 -28.83
CA LEU A 215 -1.02 -1.21 -27.82
C LEU A 215 0.34 -1.78 -27.38
N LYS A 216 1.22 -2.09 -28.33
CA LYS A 216 2.59 -2.57 -28.03
C LYS A 216 3.39 -1.52 -27.26
N ALA A 217 3.28 -0.24 -27.61
CA ALA A 217 3.96 0.85 -26.90
C ALA A 217 3.46 0.99 -25.46
N VAL A 218 2.15 0.92 -25.24
CA VAL A 218 1.53 0.95 -23.92
C VAL A 218 1.94 -0.28 -23.12
N GLN A 219 1.88 -1.48 -23.68
CA GLN A 219 2.29 -2.72 -23.01
C GLN A 219 3.75 -2.68 -22.56
N HIS A 220 4.65 -2.19 -23.42
CA HIS A 220 6.06 -2.05 -23.06
C HIS A 220 6.26 -1.07 -21.90
N ARG A 221 5.50 0.03 -21.87
CA ARG A 221 5.58 1.03 -20.80
C ARG A 221 5.00 0.51 -19.50
N LEU A 222 3.89 -0.21 -19.53
CA LEU A 222 3.29 -0.87 -18.36
C LEU A 222 4.20 -1.96 -17.79
N LEU A 223 4.84 -2.75 -18.66
CA LEU A 223 5.79 -3.79 -18.24
C LEU A 223 6.93 -3.22 -17.39
N MET A 224 7.47 -2.06 -17.75
CA MET A 224 8.52 -1.41 -16.95
C MET A 224 8.01 -1.02 -15.56
N GLY A 225 6.81 -0.47 -15.47
CA GLY A 225 6.20 -0.13 -14.19
C GLY A 225 5.90 -1.38 -13.34
N ASP A 226 5.43 -2.45 -13.96
CA ASP A 226 5.16 -3.72 -13.28
C ASP A 226 6.44 -4.37 -12.75
N LEU A 227 7.50 -4.41 -13.56
CA LEU A 227 8.80 -4.94 -13.14
C LEU A 227 9.41 -4.14 -11.98
N LEU A 228 9.33 -2.81 -12.04
CA LEU A 228 9.77 -1.95 -10.93
C LEU A 228 8.93 -2.18 -9.67
N GLY A 229 7.61 -2.34 -9.83
CA GLY A 229 6.71 -2.66 -8.73
C GLY A 229 7.00 -4.02 -8.08
N GLN A 230 7.27 -5.03 -8.90
CA GLN A 230 7.68 -6.35 -8.45
C GLN A 230 9.03 -6.31 -7.72
N ALA A 231 10.01 -5.60 -8.28
CA ALA A 231 11.32 -5.41 -7.65
C ALA A 231 11.20 -4.71 -6.31
N PHE A 232 10.41 -3.63 -6.22
CA PHE A 232 10.15 -2.92 -4.97
C PHE A 232 9.44 -3.81 -3.93
N THR A 233 8.41 -4.56 -4.37
CA THR A 233 7.70 -5.50 -3.51
C THR A 233 8.62 -6.64 -3.05
N GLY A 234 9.51 -7.10 -3.94
CA GLY A 234 10.54 -8.08 -3.64
C GLY A 234 11.59 -7.55 -2.64
N LEU A 235 11.98 -6.28 -2.77
CA LEU A 235 12.86 -5.62 -1.81
C LEU A 235 12.21 -5.52 -0.42
N SER A 236 10.90 -5.21 -0.37
CA SER A 236 10.12 -5.19 0.88
C SER A 236 10.04 -6.59 1.51
N LEU A 237 9.76 -7.63 0.73
CA LEU A 237 9.78 -9.03 1.20
C LEU A 237 11.18 -9.43 1.68
N GLY A 238 12.22 -9.12 0.90
CA GLY A 238 13.61 -9.36 1.25
C GLY A 238 14.03 -8.69 2.55
N SER A 239 13.47 -7.52 2.84
CA SER A 239 13.70 -6.80 4.11
C SER A 239 13.17 -7.58 5.32
N ILE A 240 11.98 -8.17 5.21
CA ILE A 240 11.41 -9.01 6.29
C ILE A 240 12.23 -10.29 6.44
N LEU A 241 12.55 -10.94 5.32
CA LEU A 241 13.39 -12.14 5.32
C LEU A 241 14.77 -11.85 5.92
N LEU A 242 15.32 -10.66 5.70
CA LEU A 242 16.58 -10.24 6.28
C LEU A 242 16.51 -10.16 7.81
N LEU A 243 15.47 -9.58 8.40
CA LEU A 243 15.33 -9.51 9.86
C LEU A 243 15.22 -10.92 10.48
N ALA A 244 14.40 -11.76 9.90
CA ALA A 244 14.26 -13.14 10.35
C ALA A 244 15.57 -13.92 10.18
N ALA A 245 16.23 -13.78 9.04
CA ALA A 245 17.49 -14.43 8.74
C ALA A 245 18.68 -13.89 9.57
N LEU A 246 18.72 -12.57 9.89
CA LEU A 246 19.73 -12.00 10.78
C LEU A 246 19.68 -12.61 12.17
N GLY A 247 18.48 -12.72 12.74
CA GLY A 247 18.28 -13.39 14.02
C GLY A 247 18.75 -14.85 13.99
N LEU A 248 18.36 -15.56 12.94
CA LEU A 248 18.76 -16.96 12.74
C LEU A 248 20.26 -17.10 12.46
N ALA A 249 20.88 -16.19 11.69
CA ALA A 249 22.31 -16.20 11.40
C ALA A 249 23.15 -16.00 12.67
N ILE A 250 22.67 -15.21 13.62
CA ILE A 250 23.33 -15.03 14.92
C ILE A 250 23.22 -16.32 15.73
N THR A 251 22.02 -16.90 15.88
CA THR A 251 21.81 -18.10 16.70
C THR A 251 22.45 -19.35 16.07
N TYR A 252 22.22 -19.59 14.78
CA TYR A 252 22.80 -20.72 14.07
C TYR A 252 24.30 -20.58 13.86
N GLY A 253 24.78 -19.37 13.51
CA GLY A 253 26.19 -19.11 13.30
C GLY A 253 27.04 -19.22 14.58
N LEU A 254 26.47 -18.93 15.77
CA LEU A 254 27.14 -19.04 17.06
C LEU A 254 27.06 -20.43 17.67
N LEU A 255 25.86 -20.99 17.69
CA LEU A 255 25.57 -22.22 18.46
C LEU A 255 25.62 -23.48 17.60
N GLY A 256 25.56 -23.35 16.27
CA GLY A 256 25.43 -24.47 15.33
C GLY A 256 24.10 -25.23 15.47
N VAL A 257 23.10 -24.59 16.06
CA VAL A 257 21.80 -25.21 16.39
C VAL A 257 20.74 -24.73 15.43
N ILE A 258 20.04 -25.69 14.81
CA ILE A 258 18.86 -25.38 13.99
C ILE A 258 17.68 -25.18 14.93
N ASN A 259 17.20 -23.95 15.04
CA ASN A 259 16.06 -23.60 15.88
C ASN A 259 14.78 -23.43 15.05
N MET A 260 13.90 -24.45 15.06
CA MET A 260 12.62 -24.37 14.37
C MET A 260 11.63 -23.40 15.03
N ALA A 261 11.78 -23.13 16.34
CA ALA A 261 10.95 -22.16 17.05
C ALA A 261 11.30 -20.69 16.73
N HIS A 262 12.34 -20.44 15.91
CA HIS A 262 12.74 -19.08 15.56
C HIS A 262 11.65 -18.35 14.74
N GLY A 263 10.92 -19.06 13.89
CA GLY A 263 9.75 -18.51 13.18
C GLY A 263 8.68 -17.97 14.13
N GLU A 264 8.49 -18.63 15.28
CA GLU A 264 7.50 -18.22 16.28
C GLU A 264 7.90 -16.93 17.02
N MET A 265 9.18 -16.54 16.96
CA MET A 265 9.60 -15.22 17.47
C MET A 265 9.05 -14.08 16.61
N LEU A 266 8.94 -14.28 15.27
CA LEU A 266 8.22 -13.32 14.41
C LEU A 266 6.74 -13.25 14.80
N MET A 267 6.09 -14.40 14.97
CA MET A 267 4.69 -14.46 15.40
C MET A 267 4.50 -13.72 16.73
N LEU A 268 5.30 -14.00 17.75
CA LEU A 268 5.21 -13.34 19.05
C LEU A 268 5.46 -11.84 18.96
N GLY A 269 6.37 -11.38 18.10
CA GLY A 269 6.60 -9.97 17.80
C GLY A 269 5.37 -9.30 17.19
N ALA A 270 4.71 -9.96 16.24
CA ALA A 270 3.49 -9.48 15.61
C ALA A 270 2.31 -9.41 16.61
N TYR A 271 2.13 -10.43 17.44
CA TYR A 271 1.11 -10.40 18.51
C TYR A 271 1.41 -9.37 19.59
N SER A 272 2.68 -9.13 19.92
CA SER A 272 3.08 -8.04 20.82
C SER A 272 2.66 -6.68 20.24
N THR A 273 2.79 -6.49 18.92
CA THR A 273 2.32 -5.27 18.24
C THR A 273 0.82 -5.13 18.33
N TYR A 274 0.07 -6.21 18.10
CA TYR A 274 -1.39 -6.23 18.24
C TYR A 274 -1.81 -5.87 19.67
N MET A 275 -1.15 -6.43 20.68
CA MET A 275 -1.45 -6.10 22.10
C MET A 275 -1.20 -4.62 22.40
N VAL A 276 -0.08 -4.07 21.95
CA VAL A 276 0.24 -2.64 22.12
C VAL A 276 -0.82 -1.78 21.43
N GLN A 277 -1.19 -2.10 20.19
CA GLN A 277 -2.24 -1.37 19.49
C GLN A 277 -3.57 -1.42 20.23
N SER A 278 -4.00 -2.60 20.66
CA SER A 278 -5.25 -2.78 21.41
C SER A 278 -5.25 -1.99 22.72
N LEU A 279 -4.11 -1.96 23.41
CA LEU A 279 -3.94 -1.16 24.62
C LEU A 279 -4.10 0.34 24.34
N PHE A 280 -3.48 0.85 23.26
CA PHE A 280 -3.59 2.24 22.85
C PHE A 280 -5.02 2.59 22.41
N GLN A 281 -5.70 1.69 21.70
CA GLN A 281 -7.10 1.89 21.30
C GLN A 281 -8.02 2.03 22.52
N HIS A 282 -7.77 1.27 23.59
CA HIS A 282 -8.62 1.26 24.78
C HIS A 282 -8.31 2.41 25.74
N TYR A 283 -7.03 2.70 26.01
CA TYR A 283 -6.62 3.65 27.06
C TYR A 283 -6.15 5.01 26.54
N ALA A 284 -5.67 5.11 25.30
CA ALA A 284 -5.07 6.33 24.75
C ALA A 284 -5.34 6.49 23.24
N PRO A 285 -6.61 6.60 22.80
CA PRO A 285 -6.94 6.66 21.37
C PRO A 285 -6.31 7.84 20.63
N GLY A 286 -6.05 8.96 21.32
CA GLY A 286 -5.37 10.12 20.74
C GLY A 286 -3.88 9.90 20.40
N LEU A 287 -3.25 8.86 20.98
CA LEU A 287 -1.85 8.52 20.74
C LEU A 287 -1.68 7.29 19.82
N LEU A 288 -2.75 6.84 19.19
CA LEU A 288 -2.74 5.65 18.31
C LEU A 288 -1.72 5.77 17.18
N ALA A 289 -1.40 6.98 16.71
CA ALA A 289 -0.38 7.19 15.68
C ALA A 289 1.03 6.74 16.11
N ILE A 290 1.32 6.65 17.41
CA ILE A 290 2.66 6.38 17.95
C ILE A 290 2.83 4.90 18.34
N TYR A 291 1.74 4.10 18.36
CA TYR A 291 1.83 2.71 18.83
C TYR A 291 2.94 1.87 18.16
N PRO A 292 3.26 2.03 16.84
CA PRO A 292 4.31 1.20 16.23
C PRO A 292 5.69 1.45 16.84
N LEU A 293 5.97 2.70 17.21
CA LEU A 293 7.24 3.06 17.86
C LEU A 293 7.37 2.44 19.26
N VAL A 294 6.26 2.33 19.99
CA VAL A 294 6.23 1.67 21.30
C VAL A 294 6.26 0.15 21.14
N ALA A 295 5.63 -0.38 20.09
CA ALA A 295 5.62 -1.81 19.81
C ALA A 295 7.01 -2.36 19.52
N LEU A 296 7.92 -1.56 18.93
CA LEU A 296 9.29 -1.99 18.61
C LEU A 296 10.08 -2.46 19.86
N PRO A 297 10.29 -1.62 20.90
CA PRO A 297 11.00 -2.08 22.10
C PRO A 297 10.24 -3.17 22.84
N VAL A 298 8.90 -3.08 22.93
CA VAL A 298 8.08 -4.09 23.61
C VAL A 298 8.24 -5.46 22.96
N ALA A 299 8.07 -5.55 21.65
CA ALA A 299 8.25 -6.80 20.90
C ALA A 299 9.67 -7.34 21.02
N PHE A 300 10.68 -6.47 20.90
CA PHE A 300 12.08 -6.86 21.05
C PHE A 300 12.34 -7.49 22.44
N PHE A 301 11.97 -6.84 23.53
CA PHE A 301 12.24 -7.35 24.87
C PHE A 301 11.41 -8.60 25.23
N ILE A 302 10.16 -8.70 24.77
CA ILE A 302 9.33 -9.88 24.98
C ILE A 302 9.96 -11.09 24.27
N THR A 303 10.26 -10.95 22.98
CA THR A 303 10.82 -12.06 22.19
C THR A 303 12.26 -12.39 22.61
N ALA A 304 13.07 -11.40 22.95
CA ALA A 304 14.40 -11.62 23.52
C ALA A 304 14.34 -12.36 24.87
N GLY A 305 13.41 -11.97 25.75
CA GLY A 305 13.18 -12.63 27.03
C GLY A 305 12.76 -14.09 26.87
N ILE A 306 11.82 -14.36 25.96
CA ILE A 306 11.39 -15.74 25.64
C ILE A 306 12.56 -16.53 25.04
N GLY A 307 13.32 -15.94 24.12
CA GLY A 307 14.51 -16.57 23.55
C GLY A 307 15.56 -16.91 24.61
N MET A 308 15.86 -15.98 25.51
CA MET A 308 16.79 -16.25 26.63
C MET A 308 16.29 -17.34 27.56
N ALA A 309 14.98 -17.39 27.83
CA ALA A 309 14.36 -18.44 28.62
C ALA A 309 14.48 -19.81 27.94
N LEU A 310 14.22 -19.89 26.64
CA LEU A 310 14.36 -21.12 25.85
C LEU A 310 15.81 -21.62 25.81
N GLU A 311 16.77 -20.73 25.64
CA GLU A 311 18.18 -21.09 25.71
C GLU A 311 18.53 -21.68 27.07
N ARG A 312 18.10 -21.01 28.15
CA ARG A 312 18.46 -21.39 29.52
C ARG A 312 17.82 -22.69 29.97
N THR A 313 16.60 -22.97 29.54
CA THR A 313 15.79 -24.13 30.00
C THR A 313 15.97 -25.38 29.13
N VAL A 314 16.08 -25.21 27.82
CA VAL A 314 16.06 -26.33 26.87
C VAL A 314 17.35 -26.43 26.06
N ILE A 315 17.71 -25.37 25.29
CA ILE A 315 18.72 -25.49 24.23
C ILE A 315 20.11 -25.76 24.79
N ARG A 316 20.46 -25.14 25.91
CA ARG A 316 21.76 -25.37 26.56
C ARG A 316 22.06 -26.85 26.90
N HIS A 317 21.02 -27.66 27.12
CA HIS A 317 21.16 -29.08 27.45
C HIS A 317 21.30 -29.97 26.20
N LEU A 318 21.06 -29.40 25.04
CA LEU A 318 21.02 -30.10 23.75
C LEU A 318 22.19 -29.70 22.82
N TYR A 319 23.17 -28.93 23.31
CA TYR A 319 24.33 -28.57 22.53
C TYR A 319 25.11 -29.83 22.06
N GLY A 320 25.48 -29.84 20.77
CA GLY A 320 26.17 -30.97 20.15
C GLY A 320 25.25 -32.10 19.68
N ARG A 321 23.92 -31.95 19.82
CA ARG A 321 22.93 -32.95 19.42
C ARG A 321 21.91 -32.36 18.44
N PRO A 322 22.26 -32.21 17.15
CA PRO A 322 21.47 -31.43 16.19
C PRO A 322 20.06 -31.98 15.96
N LEU A 323 19.88 -33.32 15.92
CA LEU A 323 18.56 -33.94 15.72
C LEU A 323 17.65 -33.77 16.93
N GLU A 324 18.18 -33.94 18.13
CA GLU A 324 17.41 -33.77 19.37
C GLU A 324 16.97 -32.30 19.53
N THR A 325 17.85 -31.36 19.18
CA THR A 325 17.56 -29.93 19.23
C THR A 325 16.48 -29.54 18.20
N LEU A 326 16.54 -30.08 17.00
CA LEU A 326 15.54 -29.85 15.96
C LEU A 326 14.15 -30.33 16.42
N LEU A 327 14.07 -31.56 16.98
CA LEU A 327 12.80 -32.11 17.48
C LEU A 327 12.27 -31.30 18.68
N ALA A 328 13.13 -30.96 19.63
CA ALA A 328 12.74 -30.17 20.80
C ALA A 328 12.23 -28.78 20.42
N THR A 329 12.93 -28.09 19.52
CA THR A 329 12.52 -26.74 19.07
C THR A 329 11.27 -26.80 18.21
N TRP A 330 11.04 -27.86 17.44
CA TRP A 330 9.77 -28.09 16.74
C TRP A 330 8.61 -28.30 17.72
N GLY A 331 8.79 -29.10 18.75
CA GLY A 331 7.80 -29.24 19.81
C GLY A 331 7.48 -27.91 20.53
N ILE A 332 8.52 -27.11 20.81
CA ILE A 332 8.34 -25.75 21.37
C ILE A 332 7.55 -24.85 20.42
N SER A 333 7.84 -24.89 19.12
CA SER A 333 7.08 -24.16 18.09
C SER A 333 5.59 -24.48 18.17
N LEU A 334 5.23 -25.76 18.23
CA LEU A 334 3.84 -26.20 18.37
C LEU A 334 3.18 -25.71 19.67
N ILE A 335 3.92 -25.72 20.80
CA ILE A 335 3.43 -25.20 22.08
C ILE A 335 3.16 -23.70 21.99
N LEU A 336 4.06 -22.92 21.36
CA LEU A 336 3.89 -21.47 21.19
C LEU A 336 2.70 -21.15 20.30
N ILE A 337 2.55 -21.85 19.17
CA ILE A 337 1.39 -21.68 18.27
C ILE A 337 0.09 -21.97 19.00
N GLN A 338 0.04 -23.12 19.70
CA GLN A 338 -1.16 -23.50 20.42
C GLN A 338 -1.46 -22.56 21.60
N GLY A 339 -0.41 -22.09 22.30
CA GLY A 339 -0.56 -21.07 23.35
C GLY A 339 -1.17 -19.77 22.83
N VAL A 340 -0.71 -19.30 21.67
CA VAL A 340 -1.27 -18.10 21.02
C VAL A 340 -2.71 -18.33 20.56
N ARG A 341 -3.04 -19.52 20.02
CA ARG A 341 -4.42 -19.88 19.65
C ARG A 341 -5.37 -19.88 20.84
N VAL A 342 -4.91 -20.35 21.99
CA VAL A 342 -5.73 -20.33 23.22
C VAL A 342 -5.95 -18.90 23.75
N LEU A 343 -4.93 -18.03 23.66
CA LEU A 343 -4.98 -16.67 24.18
C LEU A 343 -5.74 -15.70 23.27
N PHE A 344 -5.53 -15.78 21.94
CA PHE A 344 -6.02 -14.80 20.96
C PHE A 344 -7.04 -15.38 19.97
N GLY A 345 -7.23 -16.70 19.95
CA GLY A 345 -8.06 -17.39 18.98
C GLY A 345 -7.27 -17.87 17.76
N ALA A 346 -7.95 -18.63 16.89
CA ALA A 346 -7.35 -19.20 15.68
C ALA A 346 -7.47 -18.28 14.45
N GLN A 347 -8.19 -17.16 14.57
CA GLN A 347 -8.43 -16.24 13.45
C GLN A 347 -7.27 -15.26 13.29
N ASN A 348 -7.09 -14.80 12.04
CA ASN A 348 -6.14 -13.73 11.75
C ASN A 348 -6.67 -12.40 12.30
N LEU A 349 -5.81 -11.67 12.99
CA LEU A 349 -6.10 -10.37 13.57
C LEU A 349 -5.53 -9.27 12.69
N GLU A 350 -6.29 -8.21 12.48
CA GLU A 350 -5.85 -7.05 11.73
C GLU A 350 -5.15 -6.05 12.65
N VAL A 351 -4.00 -5.57 12.21
CA VAL A 351 -3.29 -4.46 12.83
C VAL A 351 -3.42 -3.25 11.91
N ALA A 352 -4.23 -2.27 12.32
CA ALA A 352 -4.50 -1.09 11.51
C ALA A 352 -3.27 -0.18 11.42
N ASN A 353 -2.88 0.18 10.21
CA ASN A 353 -1.79 1.12 9.99
C ASN A 353 -2.17 2.53 10.49
N PRO A 354 -1.25 3.23 11.18
CA PRO A 354 -1.48 4.64 11.52
C PRO A 354 -1.57 5.51 10.25
N GLY A 355 -2.25 6.65 10.35
CA GLY A 355 -2.53 7.51 9.19
C GLY A 355 -1.27 7.95 8.42
N TRP A 356 -0.13 8.13 9.09
CA TRP A 356 1.13 8.50 8.44
C TRP A 356 1.82 7.35 7.65
N LEU A 357 1.42 6.09 7.89
CA LEU A 357 1.83 4.91 7.10
C LEU A 357 0.82 4.55 6.00
N SER A 358 -0.33 5.23 5.98
CA SER A 358 -1.37 5.00 4.97
C SER A 358 -1.09 5.79 3.70
N GLY A 359 -1.43 5.23 2.53
CA GLY A 359 -1.18 5.84 1.24
C GLY A 359 0.14 5.42 0.62
N GLY A 360 0.61 6.20 -0.37
CA GLY A 360 1.85 5.90 -1.09
C GLY A 360 2.23 6.99 -2.07
N ILE A 361 3.44 6.89 -2.62
CA ILE A 361 3.98 7.77 -3.66
C ILE A 361 3.67 7.13 -5.02
N GLN A 362 2.94 7.83 -5.86
CA GLN A 362 2.73 7.42 -7.25
C GLN A 362 3.92 7.87 -8.10
N LEU A 363 4.79 6.94 -8.48
CA LEU A 363 5.93 7.22 -9.37
C LEU A 363 5.54 7.12 -10.84
N LEU A 364 4.73 6.13 -11.19
CA LEU A 364 4.19 5.92 -12.53
C LEU A 364 2.67 5.72 -12.43
N PRO A 365 1.91 5.89 -13.52
CA PRO A 365 0.46 5.68 -13.49
C PRO A 365 0.05 4.29 -12.97
N ASN A 366 0.84 3.26 -13.26
CA ASN A 366 0.65 1.89 -12.78
C ASN A 366 1.54 1.51 -11.59
N LEU A 367 2.34 2.43 -11.04
CA LEU A 367 3.27 2.13 -9.94
C LEU A 367 3.04 3.06 -8.75
N VAL A 368 2.47 2.53 -7.69
CA VAL A 368 2.34 3.19 -6.39
C VAL A 368 3.26 2.49 -5.39
N LEU A 369 4.10 3.25 -4.71
CA LEU A 369 4.96 2.76 -3.63
C LEU A 369 4.30 3.05 -2.27
N PRO A 370 3.74 2.05 -1.58
CA PRO A 370 3.08 2.26 -0.29
C PRO A 370 4.07 2.74 0.79
N TYR A 371 3.66 3.71 1.59
CA TYR A 371 4.49 4.26 2.68
C TYR A 371 4.88 3.20 3.71
N ASN A 372 4.00 2.26 4.04
CA ASN A 372 4.31 1.19 4.99
C ASN A 372 5.48 0.31 4.52
N ARG A 373 5.59 -0.01 3.21
CA ARG A 373 6.71 -0.77 2.65
C ARG A 373 8.01 0.02 2.67
N ILE A 374 7.95 1.32 2.34
CA ILE A 374 9.12 2.22 2.40
C ILE A 374 9.63 2.29 3.84
N ALA A 375 8.73 2.50 4.80
CA ALA A 375 9.07 2.55 6.22
C ALA A 375 9.71 1.25 6.72
N VAL A 376 9.18 0.09 6.30
CA VAL A 376 9.76 -1.22 6.65
C VAL A 376 11.17 -1.36 6.09
N ILE A 377 11.42 -1.00 4.83
CA ILE A 377 12.77 -1.08 4.24
C ILE A 377 13.77 -0.20 5.02
N ILE A 378 13.39 1.06 5.31
CA ILE A 378 14.24 1.98 6.08
C ILE A 378 14.50 1.43 7.49
N PHE A 379 13.46 0.94 8.14
CA PHE A 379 13.56 0.34 9.47
C PHE A 379 14.52 -0.86 9.50
N VAL A 380 14.42 -1.75 8.51
CA VAL A 380 15.29 -2.93 8.40
C VAL A 380 16.75 -2.53 8.19
N LEU A 381 17.03 -1.54 7.35
CA LEU A 381 18.37 -1.02 7.16
C LEU A 381 18.93 -0.41 8.46
N LEU A 382 18.10 0.26 9.25
CA LEU A 382 18.48 0.77 10.56
C LEU A 382 18.81 -0.36 11.53
N VAL A 383 17.96 -1.40 11.62
CA VAL A 383 18.22 -2.57 12.48
C VAL A 383 19.49 -3.31 12.03
N LEU A 384 19.72 -3.45 10.72
CA LEU A 384 20.94 -4.03 10.17
C LEU A 384 22.19 -3.23 10.61
N ALA A 385 22.13 -1.89 10.49
CA ALA A 385 23.22 -1.02 10.90
C ALA A 385 23.51 -1.12 12.41
N LEU A 386 22.45 -1.12 13.24
CA LEU A 386 22.57 -1.31 14.69
C LEU A 386 23.14 -2.68 15.05
N THR A 387 22.69 -3.75 14.39
CA THR A 387 23.21 -5.10 14.60
C THR A 387 24.67 -5.20 14.20
N TRP A 388 25.03 -4.63 13.05
CA TRP A 388 26.42 -4.56 12.61
C TRP A 388 27.30 -3.79 13.60
N LEU A 389 26.82 -2.65 14.09
CA LEU A 389 27.52 -1.83 15.10
C LEU A 389 27.71 -2.64 16.39
N LEU A 390 26.66 -3.29 16.87
CA LEU A 390 26.68 -4.11 18.08
C LEU A 390 27.67 -5.26 17.95
N LEU A 391 27.66 -5.99 16.84
CA LEU A 391 28.55 -7.14 16.64
C LEU A 391 30.01 -6.72 16.40
N ASN A 392 30.28 -5.57 15.78
CA ASN A 392 31.65 -5.18 15.43
C ASN A 392 32.32 -4.21 16.43
N LYS A 393 31.54 -3.41 17.16
CA LYS A 393 32.05 -2.34 18.01
C LYS A 393 31.86 -2.56 19.51
N THR A 394 31.13 -3.61 19.93
CA THR A 394 30.86 -3.85 21.36
C THR A 394 31.63 -5.06 21.90
N ARG A 395 31.75 -5.13 23.25
CA ARG A 395 32.33 -6.29 23.96
C ARG A 395 31.51 -7.57 23.74
N LEU A 396 30.16 -7.45 23.60
CA LEU A 396 29.31 -8.58 23.30
C LEU A 396 29.70 -9.22 21.96
N GLY A 397 29.83 -8.41 20.90
CA GLY A 397 30.22 -8.91 19.59
C GLY A 397 31.62 -9.53 19.55
N MET A 398 32.57 -8.96 20.32
CA MET A 398 33.89 -9.57 20.47
C MET A 398 33.83 -10.94 21.14
N ASN A 399 33.05 -11.06 22.23
CA ASN A 399 32.87 -12.33 22.95
C ASN A 399 32.15 -13.36 22.08
N VAL A 400 31.12 -12.95 21.34
CA VAL A 400 30.41 -13.79 20.37
C VAL A 400 31.38 -14.36 19.34
N ARG A 401 32.23 -13.54 18.73
CA ARG A 401 33.24 -14.02 17.76
C ARG A 401 34.26 -14.97 18.41
N ALA A 402 34.73 -14.67 19.62
CA ALA A 402 35.67 -15.53 20.35
C ALA A 402 35.06 -16.93 20.59
N VAL A 403 33.81 -16.98 21.06
CA VAL A 403 33.08 -18.25 21.30
C VAL A 403 32.83 -19.01 19.99
N THR A 404 32.53 -18.30 18.91
CA THR A 404 32.30 -18.92 17.59
C THR A 404 33.58 -19.54 17.01
N GLN A 405 34.73 -18.89 17.21
CA GLN A 405 36.03 -19.40 16.73
C GLN A 405 36.49 -20.63 17.52
N ASN A 406 36.54 -20.53 18.83
CA ASN A 406 36.92 -21.66 19.70
C ASN A 406 36.31 -21.49 21.09
N ARG A 407 35.25 -22.23 21.36
CA ARG A 407 34.48 -22.17 22.61
C ARG A 407 35.32 -22.52 23.84
N ALA A 408 36.13 -23.61 23.73
CA ALA A 408 36.97 -24.05 24.83
C ALA A 408 38.06 -23.04 25.19
N MET A 409 38.75 -22.51 24.19
CA MET A 409 39.78 -21.50 24.39
C MET A 409 39.19 -20.19 24.94
N ALA A 410 38.02 -19.75 24.43
CA ALA A 410 37.34 -18.56 24.95
C ALA A 410 36.99 -18.71 26.43
N ALA A 411 36.51 -19.91 26.86
CA ALA A 411 36.24 -20.21 28.26
C ALA A 411 37.52 -20.12 29.10
N CYS A 412 38.65 -20.68 28.62
CA CYS A 412 39.94 -20.60 29.30
C CYS A 412 40.46 -19.16 29.44
N CYS A 413 40.11 -18.30 28.48
CA CYS A 413 40.42 -16.86 28.53
C CYS A 413 39.47 -16.04 29.41
N GLY A 414 38.55 -16.70 30.15
CA GLY A 414 37.63 -16.05 31.10
C GLY A 414 36.33 -15.51 30.47
N VAL A 415 36.03 -15.83 29.21
CA VAL A 415 34.78 -15.45 28.58
C VAL A 415 33.64 -16.30 29.16
N PRO A 416 32.57 -15.70 29.72
CA PRO A 416 31.46 -16.45 30.31
C PRO A 416 30.54 -16.97 29.19
N THR A 417 30.94 -18.10 28.58
CA THR A 417 30.29 -18.66 27.36
C THR A 417 28.78 -18.82 27.51
N GLY A 418 28.29 -19.33 28.66
CA GLY A 418 26.84 -19.51 28.88
C GLY A 418 26.04 -18.19 28.95
N ARG A 419 26.68 -17.06 29.37
CA ARG A 419 26.02 -15.74 29.29
C ARG A 419 26.04 -15.19 27.87
N VAL A 420 27.13 -15.43 27.14
CA VAL A 420 27.27 -15.02 25.75
C VAL A 420 26.24 -15.72 24.88
N ASP A 421 26.04 -17.05 25.06
CA ASP A 421 25.04 -17.84 24.34
C ASP A 421 23.63 -17.32 24.61
N MET A 422 23.28 -17.13 25.89
CA MET A 422 21.97 -16.62 26.29
C MET A 422 21.68 -15.24 25.70
N LEU A 423 22.65 -14.31 25.76
CA LEU A 423 22.48 -12.96 25.20
C LEU A 423 22.41 -12.96 23.68
N ALA A 424 23.22 -13.79 23.01
CA ALA A 424 23.19 -13.91 21.56
C ALA A 424 21.87 -14.53 21.07
N PHE A 425 21.37 -15.54 21.78
CA PHE A 425 20.08 -16.16 21.48
C PHE A 425 18.92 -15.17 21.70
N GLY A 426 18.96 -14.40 22.80
CA GLY A 426 18.02 -13.34 23.08
C GLY A 426 18.05 -12.24 22.02
N LEU A 427 19.26 -11.81 21.61
CA LEU A 427 19.41 -10.81 20.53
C LEU A 427 18.82 -11.32 19.21
N GLY A 428 19.13 -12.56 18.81
CA GLY A 428 18.60 -13.16 17.59
C GLY A 428 17.07 -13.26 17.62
N SER A 429 16.50 -13.71 18.75
CA SER A 429 15.06 -13.78 18.96
C SER A 429 14.41 -12.40 18.97
N GLY A 430 15.07 -11.40 19.59
CA GLY A 430 14.62 -10.01 19.59
C GLY A 430 14.56 -9.40 18.20
N ILE A 431 15.59 -9.62 17.37
CA ILE A 431 15.61 -9.16 15.97
C ILE A 431 14.49 -9.84 15.16
N ALA A 432 14.24 -11.14 15.37
CA ALA A 432 13.09 -11.79 14.75
C ALA A 432 11.76 -11.17 15.21
N GLY A 433 11.63 -10.84 16.50
CA GLY A 433 10.47 -10.11 17.02
C GLY A 433 10.24 -8.76 16.32
N LEU A 434 11.31 -8.00 16.06
CA LEU A 434 11.23 -6.78 15.25
C LEU A 434 10.76 -7.07 13.80
N GLY A 435 11.15 -8.21 13.23
CA GLY A 435 10.62 -8.69 11.95
C GLY A 435 9.11 -8.93 12.02
N GLY A 436 8.61 -9.44 13.14
CA GLY A 436 7.18 -9.59 13.40
C GLY A 436 6.43 -8.26 13.45
N VAL A 437 7.02 -7.22 14.07
CA VAL A 437 6.45 -5.85 14.06
C VAL A 437 6.35 -5.32 12.64
N ALA A 438 7.43 -5.44 11.84
CA ALA A 438 7.42 -5.02 10.45
C ALA A 438 6.38 -5.76 9.62
N LEU A 439 6.25 -7.06 9.84
CA LEU A 439 5.30 -7.93 9.15
C LEU A 439 3.85 -7.59 9.49
N SER A 440 3.55 -7.25 10.74
CA SER A 440 2.20 -6.86 11.18
C SER A 440 1.69 -5.58 10.49
N GLN A 441 2.59 -4.71 9.99
CA GLN A 441 2.22 -3.51 9.21
C GLN A 441 1.94 -3.81 7.74
N LEU A 442 2.26 -5.02 7.25
CA LEU A 442 2.11 -5.41 5.85
C LEU A 442 1.08 -6.51 5.63
N SER A 443 0.78 -7.28 6.66
CA SER A 443 -0.14 -8.42 6.60
C SER A 443 -0.86 -8.62 7.94
N ASN A 444 -1.95 -9.38 7.91
CA ASN A 444 -2.66 -9.78 9.12
C ASN A 444 -1.79 -10.70 9.99
N VAL A 445 -2.02 -10.60 11.30
CA VAL A 445 -1.31 -11.39 12.30
C VAL A 445 -2.08 -12.68 12.58
N GLY A 446 -1.44 -13.82 12.40
CA GLY A 446 -2.05 -15.12 12.64
C GLY A 446 -1.11 -16.10 13.37
N PRO A 447 -1.67 -17.15 13.97
CA PRO A 447 -0.87 -18.12 14.76
C PRO A 447 0.16 -18.89 13.93
N GLU A 448 -0.05 -19.04 12.62
CA GLU A 448 0.85 -19.77 11.71
C GLU A 448 1.81 -18.85 10.94
N LEU A 449 1.80 -17.56 11.25
CA LEU A 449 2.59 -16.56 10.54
C LEU A 449 4.09 -16.90 10.53
N GLY A 450 4.64 -17.37 11.64
CA GLY A 450 6.04 -17.73 11.77
C GLY A 450 6.48 -18.90 10.89
N GLN A 451 5.61 -19.90 10.73
CA GLN A 451 5.91 -21.10 9.93
C GLN A 451 6.13 -20.78 8.44
N GLY A 452 5.43 -19.78 7.92
CA GLY A 452 5.58 -19.35 6.52
C GLY A 452 6.95 -18.75 6.20
N TYR A 453 7.64 -18.19 7.22
CA TYR A 453 8.89 -17.47 7.04
C TYR A 453 10.14 -18.21 7.52
N ILE A 454 10.00 -19.25 8.38
CA ILE A 454 11.17 -19.95 8.93
C ILE A 454 11.98 -20.66 7.83
N ILE A 455 11.32 -21.31 6.88
CA ILE A 455 11.96 -22.04 5.78
C ILE A 455 12.70 -21.06 4.89
N ASP A 456 12.04 -19.98 4.47
CA ASP A 456 12.64 -18.94 3.61
C ASP A 456 13.84 -18.28 4.30
N SER A 457 13.73 -18.00 5.61
CA SER A 457 14.83 -17.42 6.42
C SER A 457 16.01 -18.36 6.54
N PHE A 458 15.76 -19.67 6.71
CA PHE A 458 16.81 -20.68 6.73
C PHE A 458 17.53 -20.78 5.38
N LEU A 459 16.78 -20.74 4.27
CA LEU A 459 17.34 -20.71 2.92
C LEU A 459 18.23 -19.47 2.71
N VAL A 460 17.81 -18.30 3.20
CA VAL A 460 18.60 -17.07 3.14
C VAL A 460 19.93 -17.23 3.88
N VAL A 461 19.92 -17.78 5.10
CA VAL A 461 21.14 -17.97 5.89
C VAL A 461 22.09 -18.96 5.24
N VAL A 462 21.58 -20.09 4.72
CA VAL A 462 22.40 -21.12 4.08
C VAL A 462 22.95 -20.60 2.74
N LEU A 463 22.11 -19.95 1.93
CA LEU A 463 22.54 -19.35 0.66
C LEU A 463 23.58 -18.24 0.88
N GLY A 464 23.36 -17.39 1.87
CA GLY A 464 24.27 -16.28 2.21
C GLY A 464 25.62 -16.74 2.74
N GLY A 465 25.64 -17.90 3.39
CA GLY A 465 26.78 -18.45 4.13
C GLY A 465 26.62 -18.22 5.63
N VAL A 466 26.64 -19.30 6.40
CA VAL A 466 26.38 -19.30 7.84
C VAL A 466 27.32 -18.36 8.59
N GLY A 467 26.77 -17.42 9.34
CA GLY A 467 27.53 -16.44 10.13
C GLY A 467 28.09 -15.25 9.35
N GLN A 468 27.77 -15.12 8.06
CA GLN A 468 28.19 -14.00 7.20
C GLN A 468 27.05 -12.99 7.00
N LEU A 469 27.13 -11.84 7.68
CA LEU A 469 26.11 -10.80 7.57
C LEU A 469 25.91 -10.28 6.13
N ALA A 470 27.02 -10.02 5.42
CA ALA A 470 26.97 -9.54 4.04
C ALA A 470 26.30 -10.55 3.11
N GLY A 471 26.61 -11.83 3.28
CA GLY A 471 25.98 -12.92 2.54
C GLY A 471 24.48 -13.02 2.81
N THR A 472 24.07 -12.92 4.06
CA THR A 472 22.67 -12.93 4.47
C THR A 472 21.90 -11.76 3.83
N VAL A 473 22.48 -10.56 3.78
CA VAL A 473 21.86 -9.38 3.12
C VAL A 473 21.62 -9.64 1.64
N VAL A 474 22.65 -10.08 0.91
CA VAL A 474 22.56 -10.33 -0.53
C VAL A 474 21.56 -11.45 -0.82
N ALA A 475 21.58 -12.53 -0.03
CA ALA A 475 20.66 -13.65 -0.19
C ALA A 475 19.20 -13.24 0.11
N ALA A 476 18.95 -12.45 1.17
CA ALA A 476 17.60 -12.01 1.55
C ALA A 476 16.95 -11.15 0.46
N PHE A 477 17.65 -10.13 -0.01
CA PHE A 477 17.14 -9.27 -1.07
C PHE A 477 17.05 -9.99 -2.41
N GLY A 478 18.04 -10.81 -2.74
CA GLY A 478 18.03 -11.63 -3.95
C GLY A 478 16.83 -12.58 -3.99
N LEU A 479 16.58 -13.33 -2.91
CA LEU A 479 15.44 -14.23 -2.78
C LEU A 479 14.11 -13.48 -2.80
N GLY A 480 14.02 -12.35 -2.10
CA GLY A 480 12.82 -11.52 -2.09
C GLY A 480 12.44 -11.03 -3.48
N ILE A 481 13.40 -10.52 -4.24
CA ILE A 481 13.20 -10.03 -5.61
C ILE A 481 12.84 -11.18 -6.55
N VAL A 482 13.61 -12.27 -6.55
CA VAL A 482 13.36 -13.44 -7.42
C VAL A 482 11.99 -14.04 -7.14
N ASN A 483 11.59 -14.15 -5.88
CA ASN A 483 10.28 -14.67 -5.49
C ASN A 483 9.15 -13.81 -6.09
N LYS A 484 9.25 -12.48 -5.98
CA LYS A 484 8.22 -11.55 -6.48
C LYS A 484 8.17 -11.41 -7.99
N ILE A 485 9.28 -11.65 -8.70
CA ILE A 485 9.30 -11.69 -10.17
C ILE A 485 8.68 -13.01 -10.68
N LEU A 486 8.94 -14.14 -10.01
CA LEU A 486 8.42 -15.44 -10.43
C LEU A 486 6.95 -15.66 -10.07
N GLU A 487 6.47 -15.06 -9.00
CA GLU A 487 5.12 -15.27 -8.47
C GLU A 487 3.99 -14.99 -9.50
N PRO A 488 4.01 -13.89 -10.29
CA PRO A 488 2.98 -13.62 -11.30
C PRO A 488 3.01 -14.61 -12.48
N GLU A 489 4.18 -15.13 -12.84
CA GLU A 489 4.35 -15.99 -14.03
C GLU A 489 3.95 -17.44 -13.76
N ILE A 490 4.38 -17.99 -12.63
CA ILE A 490 4.25 -19.43 -12.33
C ILE A 490 3.42 -19.70 -11.05
N GLY A 491 2.94 -18.67 -10.39
CA GLY A 491 2.21 -18.76 -9.13
C GLY A 491 3.09 -18.89 -7.90
N ALA A 492 2.55 -18.52 -6.74
CA ALA A 492 3.30 -18.43 -5.47
C ALA A 492 3.87 -19.79 -5.01
N VAL A 493 3.12 -20.89 -5.19
CA VAL A 493 3.52 -22.22 -4.72
C VAL A 493 4.63 -22.78 -5.61
N LEU A 494 4.42 -22.78 -6.93
CA LEU A 494 5.43 -23.31 -7.88
C LEU A 494 6.69 -22.45 -7.88
N GLY A 495 6.57 -21.13 -7.68
CA GLY A 495 7.70 -20.21 -7.52
C GLY A 495 8.57 -20.61 -6.33
N LYS A 496 7.99 -20.86 -5.16
CA LYS A 496 8.72 -21.33 -3.98
C LYS A 496 9.39 -22.67 -4.19
N ILE A 497 8.72 -23.64 -4.83
CA ILE A 497 9.31 -24.95 -5.15
C ILE A 497 10.51 -24.81 -6.08
N LEU A 498 10.40 -23.96 -7.12
CA LEU A 498 11.49 -23.72 -8.06
C LEU A 498 12.70 -23.07 -7.38
N ILE A 499 12.46 -22.06 -6.52
CA ILE A 499 13.51 -21.40 -5.74
C ILE A 499 14.21 -22.40 -4.83
N LEU A 500 13.44 -23.24 -4.12
CA LEU A 500 13.98 -24.28 -3.24
C LEU A 500 14.88 -25.26 -4.03
N ALA A 501 14.40 -25.73 -5.17
CA ALA A 501 15.17 -26.63 -6.04
C ALA A 501 16.47 -25.96 -6.54
N LEU A 502 16.41 -24.70 -6.96
CA LEU A 502 17.59 -23.93 -7.37
C LEU A 502 18.61 -23.77 -6.24
N ILE A 503 18.15 -23.47 -5.02
CA ILE A 503 19.03 -23.33 -3.85
C ILE A 503 19.67 -24.67 -3.51
N ILE A 504 18.93 -25.76 -3.53
CA ILE A 504 19.48 -27.12 -3.28
C ILE A 504 20.59 -27.42 -4.30
N LEU A 505 20.37 -27.18 -5.58
CA LEU A 505 21.39 -27.37 -6.64
C LEU A 505 22.59 -26.44 -6.44
N PHE A 506 22.38 -25.20 -6.00
CA PHE A 506 23.46 -24.28 -5.70
C PHE A 506 24.32 -24.76 -4.52
N ILE A 507 23.69 -25.21 -3.43
CA ILE A 507 24.39 -25.71 -2.23
C ILE A 507 25.18 -26.97 -2.54
N GLN A 508 24.67 -27.87 -3.41
CA GLN A 508 25.44 -29.04 -3.88
C GLN A 508 26.75 -28.66 -4.58
N LYS A 509 26.76 -27.54 -5.32
CA LYS A 509 27.97 -27.03 -5.99
C LYS A 509 28.83 -26.15 -5.08
N ARG A 510 28.23 -25.40 -4.17
CA ARG A 510 28.91 -24.49 -3.24
C ARG A 510 28.34 -24.64 -1.82
N PRO A 511 28.76 -25.65 -1.05
CA PRO A 511 28.24 -25.92 0.30
C PRO A 511 28.53 -24.80 1.31
N GLN A 512 29.49 -23.90 1.01
CA GLN A 512 29.84 -22.77 1.88
C GLN A 512 28.96 -21.52 1.65
N GLY A 513 27.98 -21.59 0.74
CA GLY A 513 27.14 -20.45 0.35
C GLY A 513 27.84 -19.46 -0.58
N LEU A 514 27.24 -18.26 -0.70
CA LEU A 514 27.76 -17.16 -1.55
C LEU A 514 29.07 -16.58 -1.01
N PHE A 515 29.19 -16.48 0.31
CA PHE A 515 30.34 -15.91 1.01
C PHE A 515 30.94 -16.95 1.94
N ALA A 516 32.01 -17.58 1.49
CA ALA A 516 32.75 -18.56 2.31
C ALA A 516 33.42 -17.89 3.53
N PHE A 517 33.35 -18.52 4.68
CA PHE A 517 34.11 -18.11 5.87
C PHE A 517 35.60 -18.42 5.62
N LYS A 518 36.43 -17.39 5.46
CA LYS A 518 37.89 -17.54 5.42
C LYS A 518 38.40 -17.83 6.84
N GLY A 519 38.56 -19.08 7.22
CA GLY A 519 39.17 -19.40 8.49
C GLY A 519 38.82 -20.73 9.17
N ARG A 520 37.95 -21.58 8.60
CA ARG A 520 37.67 -22.89 9.18
C ARG A 520 37.72 -23.98 8.11
N VAL A 521 38.82 -24.68 8.05
CA VAL A 521 38.83 -26.07 7.56
C VAL A 521 38.22 -26.90 8.70
N ILE A 522 37.02 -27.40 8.50
CA ILE A 522 36.44 -28.45 9.33
C ILE A 522 36.85 -29.75 8.66
N ASP A 523 37.91 -30.37 9.17
CA ASP A 523 38.18 -31.76 8.94
C ASP A 523 37.15 -32.62 9.70
#